data_ea7416639baddec75f0c68675a8f7f98
#
_entry.id   ea7416639baddec75f0c68675a8f7f98
#
_cell.length_a   1.000
_cell.length_b   1.000
_cell.length_c   1.000
_cell.angle_alpha   90.00
_cell.angle_beta   90.00
_cell.angle_gamma   90.00
#
_symmetry.space_group_name_H-M   'P 1'
#
loop_
_entity.id
_entity.type
_entity.pdbx_description
1 polymer ?
#
loop_
_entity_poly.entity_id
_entity_poly.type
_entity_poly.pdbx_seq_one_letter_code
_entity_poly.pdbx_strand_id
1 'polypeptide(L)'
;MKGTGAGAAQQIFPLMRDTGRAIMLTRGNNTHSGNLALRDPIDRDVFHITASGSQVGALIPSDVVPVRFSRVSWGDGRASTESTIHRKILAIPGAEASIHAHYLSAISVSFDAKEAENFLLYEGDVQGTEEFSFVPIDRTGAWVLGRVPSGTYREPVGSKEMEARIPRYLADSPATLVKGHGPFVRGGSLQECLHLLGIVEASAALLQAARLRGVDTTALARRIRAAGQAAFYPMKVRAFDAAAFGTYDTRDEGTIRAFRERALFNFVQGISPYATGSMSEKITEHEMLYCPTASAPEGFEIAIRRLPIDALEGDDWELVFHKTLYRDTNHKACIITQSPLASAEGLAVLAERYGMDALVRPGSVALDYADSHDHPVVKPIDAEAVYLNPRVGLCRWDAPVAAVLDMLRWHKGACLIAGVGSIGAGKVTLEQAAHHVSSGESIARFRQAVHLTHVLRGGPPLSHYEPATQ
;
A
#
# COMPACT_ATOMS: atom_id res chain seq x y z
N MET A 1 -23.73 32.28 19.00
CA MET A 1 -23.07 31.25 18.23
C MET A 1 -21.72 31.77 17.73
N LYS A 2 -20.64 31.67 18.55
CA LYS A 2 -19.26 31.98 18.22
C LYS A 2 -18.39 30.95 18.93
N GLY A 3 -18.27 29.72 18.37
CA GLY A 3 -17.50 28.66 19.00
C GLY A 3 -16.95 27.57 18.08
N THR A 4 -17.37 27.54 16.81
CA THR A 4 -17.01 26.45 15.89
C THR A 4 -15.77 26.74 15.01
N GLY A 5 -15.39 27.99 14.85
CA GLY A 5 -14.25 28.36 13.98
C GLY A 5 -12.86 28.16 14.61
N ALA A 6 -12.72 28.36 15.91
CA ALA A 6 -11.44 28.22 16.59
C ALA A 6 -10.99 26.76 16.72
N GLY A 7 -11.94 25.81 16.84
CA GLY A 7 -11.63 24.39 16.96
C GLY A 7 -11.08 23.76 15.67
N ALA A 8 -11.56 24.17 14.50
CA ALA A 8 -11.12 23.62 13.23
C ALA A 8 -9.71 24.11 12.82
N ALA A 9 -9.42 25.40 13.03
CA ALA A 9 -8.07 25.95 12.79
C ALA A 9 -7.02 25.36 13.74
N GLN A 10 -7.41 25.00 14.97
CA GLN A 10 -6.51 24.36 15.95
C GLN A 10 -6.07 22.94 15.55
N GLN A 11 -6.75 22.27 14.60
CA GLN A 11 -6.43 20.90 14.18
C GLN A 11 -5.49 20.83 12.96
N ILE A 12 -5.25 21.93 12.24
CA ILE A 12 -4.45 21.92 10.99
C ILE A 12 -3.00 21.52 11.28
N PHE A 13 -2.34 22.19 12.21
CA PHE A 13 -0.94 21.88 12.54
C PHE A 13 -0.75 20.45 13.08
N PRO A 14 -1.51 19.96 14.06
CA PRO A 14 -1.41 18.57 14.52
C PRO A 14 -1.57 17.58 13.37
N LEU A 15 -2.56 17.75 12.50
CA LEU A 15 -2.81 16.85 11.37
C LEU A 15 -1.64 16.85 10.35
N MET A 16 -1.13 18.03 9.99
CA MET A 16 0.04 18.15 9.10
C MET A 16 1.29 17.54 9.72
N ARG A 17 1.53 17.79 11.02
CA ARG A 17 2.65 17.20 11.77
C ARG A 17 2.58 15.68 11.80
N ASP A 18 1.42 15.12 12.13
CA ASP A 18 1.25 13.67 12.28
C ASP A 18 1.32 12.97 10.92
N THR A 19 0.78 13.61 9.86
CA THR A 19 0.95 13.15 8.47
C THR A 19 2.43 13.15 8.07
N GLY A 20 3.14 14.22 8.35
CA GLY A 20 4.58 14.34 8.05
C GLY A 20 5.41 13.27 8.78
N ARG A 21 5.12 13.02 10.07
CA ARG A 21 5.74 11.95 10.85
C ARG A 21 5.46 10.57 10.23
N ALA A 22 4.21 10.32 9.81
CA ALA A 22 3.84 9.08 9.17
C ALA A 22 4.64 8.83 7.88
N ILE A 23 4.83 9.85 7.03
CA ILE A 23 5.66 9.76 5.82
C ILE A 23 7.10 9.35 6.18
N MET A 24 7.68 9.92 7.23
CA MET A 24 9.06 9.63 7.64
C MET A 24 9.21 8.23 8.27
N LEU A 25 8.19 7.74 8.98
CA LEU A 25 8.22 6.40 9.59
C LEU A 25 8.32 5.28 8.55
N THR A 26 7.85 5.49 7.33
CA THR A 26 7.97 4.50 6.24
C THR A 26 9.38 4.39 5.67
N ARG A 27 10.31 5.28 6.07
CA ARG A 27 11.70 5.37 5.57
C ARG A 27 11.82 5.57 4.05
N GLY A 28 10.72 5.90 3.40
CA GLY A 28 10.68 6.12 1.95
C GLY A 28 11.09 7.53 1.54
N ASN A 29 11.20 8.46 2.49
CA ASN A 29 11.46 9.89 2.21
C ASN A 29 12.73 10.37 2.94
N ASN A 30 13.42 11.35 2.41
CA ASN A 30 14.52 12.02 3.13
C ASN A 30 13.99 13.15 4.01
N THR A 31 14.85 13.72 4.86
CA THR A 31 14.43 14.66 5.92
C THR A 31 13.85 15.99 5.43
N HIS A 32 14.22 16.44 4.24
CA HIS A 32 13.89 17.79 3.73
C HIS A 32 13.04 17.77 2.46
N SER A 33 12.77 16.61 1.92
CA SER A 33 12.01 16.45 0.69
C SER A 33 10.52 16.31 0.94
N GLY A 34 9.75 16.71 -0.08
CA GLY A 34 8.32 16.64 -0.04
C GLY A 34 7.67 17.84 0.66
N ASN A 35 6.39 17.93 0.48
CA ASN A 35 5.55 18.97 1.05
C ASN A 35 4.10 18.52 1.15
N LEU A 36 3.38 19.14 2.10
CA LEU A 36 1.98 18.86 2.37
C LEU A 36 1.19 20.14 2.21
N ALA A 37 0.03 20.06 1.57
CA ALA A 37 -0.90 21.16 1.46
C ALA A 37 -2.31 20.72 1.85
N LEU A 38 -3.01 21.57 2.61
CA LEU A 38 -4.36 21.34 3.10
C LEU A 38 -5.18 22.61 2.95
N ARG A 39 -6.34 22.53 2.31
CA ARG A 39 -7.26 23.65 2.22
C ARG A 39 -7.79 24.00 3.62
N ASP A 40 -7.89 25.28 3.92
CA ASP A 40 -8.49 25.75 5.17
C ASP A 40 -9.99 25.36 5.19
N PRO A 41 -10.47 24.74 6.27
CA PRO A 41 -11.86 24.29 6.35
C PRO A 41 -12.86 25.46 6.50
N ILE A 42 -12.37 26.65 6.90
CA ILE A 42 -13.19 27.84 7.20
C ILE A 42 -13.03 28.88 6.10
N ASP A 43 -11.80 29.36 5.85
CA ASP A 43 -11.50 30.32 4.80
C ASP A 43 -11.09 29.61 3.52
N ARG A 44 -12.06 29.41 2.63
CA ARG A 44 -11.85 28.66 1.37
C ARG A 44 -10.89 29.32 0.39
N ASP A 45 -10.52 30.61 0.60
CA ASP A 45 -9.46 31.29 -0.14
C ASP A 45 -8.06 31.04 0.43
N VAL A 46 -7.95 30.22 1.50
CA VAL A 46 -6.67 29.87 2.14
C VAL A 46 -6.39 28.37 2.02
N PHE A 47 -5.15 28.02 1.82
CA PHE A 47 -4.62 26.70 2.08
C PHE A 47 -3.34 26.83 2.92
N HIS A 48 -3.06 25.80 3.70
CA HIS A 48 -1.85 25.69 4.51
C HIS A 48 -0.87 24.78 3.79
N ILE A 49 0.41 25.18 3.74
CA ILE A 49 1.46 24.40 3.09
C ILE A 49 2.71 24.40 3.97
N THR A 50 3.51 23.35 3.90
CA THR A 50 4.79 23.28 4.59
C THR A 50 5.76 24.34 4.06
N ALA A 51 6.54 24.94 4.95
CA ALA A 51 7.54 25.94 4.61
C ALA A 51 8.69 25.33 3.77
N SER A 52 9.29 26.16 2.92
CA SER A 52 10.49 25.76 2.18
C SER A 52 11.63 25.41 3.16
N GLY A 53 12.28 24.25 2.95
CA GLY A 53 13.35 23.75 3.79
C GLY A 53 12.93 23.21 5.17
N SER A 54 11.62 23.10 5.46
CA SER A 54 11.15 22.44 6.68
C SER A 54 11.39 20.93 6.64
N GLN A 55 11.55 20.32 7.81
CA GLN A 55 11.66 18.88 7.95
C GLN A 55 10.26 18.28 8.09
N VAL A 56 9.77 17.62 7.06
CA VAL A 56 8.39 17.09 7.00
C VAL A 56 8.07 16.19 8.21
N GLY A 57 9.04 15.39 8.70
CA GLY A 57 8.86 14.52 9.86
C GLY A 57 8.99 15.21 11.22
N ALA A 58 9.35 16.50 11.26
CA ALA A 58 9.61 17.26 12.51
C ALA A 58 9.04 18.68 12.44
N LEU A 59 7.86 18.85 11.85
CA LEU A 59 7.22 20.15 11.69
C LEU A 59 6.95 20.81 13.04
N ILE A 60 7.24 22.10 13.10
CA ILE A 60 6.84 23.01 14.17
C ILE A 60 5.74 23.98 13.66
N PRO A 61 4.98 24.66 14.53
CA PRO A 61 3.86 25.50 14.09
C PRO A 61 4.23 26.55 13.04
N SER A 62 5.44 27.11 13.10
CA SER A 62 5.93 28.08 12.13
C SER A 62 6.27 27.50 10.76
N ASP A 63 6.30 26.18 10.61
CA ASP A 63 6.54 25.51 9.33
C ASP A 63 5.26 25.30 8.53
N VAL A 64 4.11 25.59 9.12
CA VAL A 64 2.81 25.55 8.44
C VAL A 64 2.42 26.97 8.04
N VAL A 65 2.51 27.26 6.75
CA VAL A 65 2.36 28.59 6.18
C VAL A 65 0.97 28.73 5.54
N PRO A 66 0.11 29.65 5.98
CA PRO A 66 -1.15 29.95 5.29
C PRO A 66 -0.87 30.77 4.02
N VAL A 67 -1.45 30.35 2.91
CA VAL A 67 -1.32 30.99 1.60
C VAL A 67 -2.69 31.21 0.99
N ARG A 68 -2.95 32.42 0.41
CA ARG A 68 -4.22 32.70 -0.27
C ARG A 68 -4.19 32.25 -1.72
N PHE A 69 -5.25 31.59 -2.17
CA PHE A 69 -5.40 31.20 -3.57
C PHE A 69 -5.31 32.40 -4.54
N SER A 70 -5.87 33.53 -4.14
CA SER A 70 -5.89 34.76 -4.93
C SER A 70 -4.53 35.46 -5.04
N ARG A 71 -3.52 35.07 -4.23
CA ARG A 71 -2.23 35.77 -4.11
C ARG A 71 -1.01 34.87 -4.27
N VAL A 72 -1.16 33.60 -4.58
CA VAL A 72 -0.01 32.71 -4.74
C VAL A 72 0.83 33.09 -5.94
N SER A 73 2.09 33.38 -5.71
CA SER A 73 3.10 33.64 -6.73
C SER A 73 4.40 32.87 -6.41
N TRP A 74 5.29 32.79 -7.39
CA TRP A 74 6.63 32.26 -7.16
C TRP A 74 7.38 33.16 -6.16
N GLY A 75 7.87 32.52 -5.08
CA GLY A 75 8.63 33.21 -4.06
C GLY A 75 7.79 33.89 -2.96
N ASP A 76 6.55 33.47 -2.77
CA ASP A 76 5.70 33.91 -1.66
C ASP A 76 6.27 33.50 -0.30
N GLY A 77 7.19 34.32 0.22
CA GLY A 77 7.68 34.24 1.59
C GLY A 77 8.32 32.88 1.93
N ARG A 78 7.85 32.29 3.03
CA ARG A 78 8.37 31.01 3.56
C ARG A 78 7.69 29.76 2.98
N ALA A 79 6.66 29.90 2.17
CA ALA A 79 5.94 28.78 1.59
C ALA A 79 6.85 27.94 0.69
N SER A 80 6.55 26.63 0.56
CA SER A 80 7.24 25.74 -0.37
C SER A 80 7.34 26.33 -1.77
N THR A 81 8.46 26.11 -2.46
CA THR A 81 8.66 26.50 -3.86
C THR A 81 7.64 25.86 -4.81
N GLU A 82 6.96 24.79 -4.38
CA GLU A 82 5.90 24.10 -5.12
C GLU A 82 4.48 24.58 -4.76
N SER A 83 4.35 25.68 -4.03
CA SER A 83 3.04 26.25 -3.63
C SER A 83 2.10 26.49 -4.81
N THR A 84 2.63 26.89 -5.97
CA THR A 84 1.83 27.14 -7.17
C THR A 84 1.30 25.85 -7.77
N ILE A 85 2.04 24.75 -7.66
CA ILE A 85 1.61 23.42 -8.07
C ILE A 85 0.47 22.93 -7.17
N HIS A 86 0.68 22.96 -5.83
CA HIS A 86 -0.34 22.59 -4.85
C HIS A 86 -1.61 23.43 -4.96
N ARG A 87 -1.49 24.75 -5.20
CA ARG A 87 -2.63 25.61 -5.47
C ARG A 87 -3.50 25.11 -6.61
N LYS A 88 -2.87 24.72 -7.72
CA LYS A 88 -3.59 24.19 -8.89
C LYS A 88 -4.16 22.79 -8.65
N ILE A 89 -3.46 21.94 -7.88
CA ILE A 89 -3.98 20.65 -7.46
C ILE A 89 -5.24 20.83 -6.61
N LEU A 90 -5.17 21.70 -5.61
CA LEU A 90 -6.30 21.99 -4.74
C LEU A 90 -7.47 22.71 -5.46
N ALA A 91 -7.26 23.25 -6.65
CA ALA A 91 -8.34 23.79 -7.48
C ALA A 91 -9.12 22.69 -8.24
N ILE A 92 -8.64 21.44 -8.26
CA ILE A 92 -9.36 20.30 -8.84
C ILE A 92 -10.58 19.99 -7.95
N PRO A 93 -11.77 19.79 -8.52
CA PRO A 93 -12.95 19.45 -7.74
C PRO A 93 -12.73 18.22 -6.84
N GLY A 94 -13.10 18.34 -5.56
CA GLY A 94 -12.93 17.29 -4.55
C GLY A 94 -11.53 17.19 -3.95
N ALA A 95 -10.54 17.96 -4.41
CA ALA A 95 -9.22 18.02 -3.80
C ALA A 95 -9.20 19.02 -2.65
N GLU A 96 -9.12 18.53 -1.42
CA GLU A 96 -8.98 19.34 -0.21
C GLU A 96 -7.56 19.25 0.37
N ALA A 97 -6.79 18.24 -0.01
CA ALA A 97 -5.41 18.03 0.38
C ALA A 97 -4.57 17.54 -0.79
N SER A 98 -3.27 17.79 -0.72
CA SER A 98 -2.29 17.18 -1.62
C SER A 98 -0.96 16.97 -0.90
N ILE A 99 -0.26 15.88 -1.25
CA ILE A 99 1.05 15.54 -0.74
C ILE A 99 1.98 15.27 -1.91
N HIS A 100 3.21 15.79 -1.80
CA HIS A 100 4.37 15.36 -2.58
C HIS A 100 5.39 14.73 -1.65
N ALA A 101 6.00 13.62 -2.05
CA ALA A 101 7.06 12.95 -1.29
C ALA A 101 8.08 12.30 -2.22
N HIS A 102 9.30 12.07 -1.71
CA HIS A 102 10.39 11.43 -2.45
C HIS A 102 10.50 9.95 -2.09
N TYR A 103 9.46 9.18 -2.31
CA TYR A 103 9.43 7.76 -1.99
C TYR A 103 10.35 6.95 -2.90
N LEU A 104 11.18 6.12 -2.26
CA LEU A 104 12.32 5.44 -2.89
C LEU A 104 11.89 4.52 -4.03
N SER A 105 10.92 3.63 -3.80
CA SER A 105 10.53 2.65 -4.82
C SER A 105 9.81 3.33 -5.97
N ALA A 106 8.94 4.32 -5.68
CA ALA A 106 8.25 5.11 -6.68
C ALA A 106 9.23 5.90 -7.57
N ILE A 107 10.27 6.52 -6.96
CA ILE A 107 11.33 7.20 -7.72
C ILE A 107 12.09 6.18 -8.56
N SER A 108 12.51 5.06 -7.98
CA SER A 108 13.33 4.05 -8.68
C SER A 108 12.65 3.50 -9.92
N VAL A 109 11.35 3.13 -9.83
CA VAL A 109 10.61 2.63 -11.00
C VAL A 109 10.49 3.67 -12.11
N SER A 110 10.55 4.97 -11.79
CA SER A 110 10.45 6.04 -12.78
C SER A 110 11.66 6.12 -13.71
N PHE A 111 12.84 5.64 -13.28
CA PHE A 111 14.05 5.62 -14.11
C PHE A 111 14.00 4.56 -15.21
N ASP A 112 13.21 3.52 -15.06
CA ASP A 112 13.09 2.43 -16.01
C ASP A 112 12.22 2.77 -17.24
N ALA A 113 11.68 3.98 -17.30
CA ALA A 113 10.72 4.40 -18.33
C ALA A 113 11.26 4.34 -19.78
N LYS A 114 12.56 4.53 -19.99
CA LYS A 114 13.18 4.52 -21.33
C LYS A 114 13.80 3.19 -21.72
N GLU A 115 14.39 2.49 -20.77
CA GLU A 115 15.21 1.30 -21.02
C GLU A 115 14.39 0.02 -21.00
N ALA A 116 13.22 0.13 -20.47
CA ALA A 116 12.33 -0.99 -20.33
C ALA A 116 10.97 -0.64 -20.91
N GLU A 117 10.78 -0.86 -22.22
CA GLU A 117 9.45 -1.18 -22.76
C GLU A 117 8.68 -2.13 -21.85
N ASN A 118 9.34 -2.59 -20.83
CA ASN A 118 9.02 -3.66 -19.93
C ASN A 118 8.38 -3.22 -18.62
N PHE A 119 8.29 -1.93 -18.29
CA PHE A 119 7.87 -1.54 -16.95
C PHE A 119 6.70 -0.61 -16.91
N LEU A 120 6.79 0.37 -17.76
CA LEU A 120 5.86 1.47 -17.82
C LEU A 120 5.31 1.46 -19.22
N LEU A 121 4.02 1.52 -19.36
CA LEU A 121 3.41 1.66 -20.67
C LEU A 121 3.71 3.06 -21.18
N TYR A 122 4.63 3.16 -22.12
CA TYR A 122 5.02 4.41 -22.76
C TYR A 122 3.89 4.92 -23.66
N GLU A 123 3.59 6.21 -23.61
CA GLU A 123 2.46 6.81 -24.32
C GLU A 123 2.84 7.97 -25.26
N GLY A 124 4.10 8.09 -25.63
CA GLY A 124 4.54 9.06 -26.64
C GLY A 124 5.47 10.16 -26.14
N ASP A 125 6.06 10.88 -27.08
CA ASP A 125 6.96 12.00 -26.84
C ASP A 125 6.26 13.31 -27.19
N VAL A 126 6.18 14.22 -26.25
CA VAL A 126 5.67 15.57 -26.50
C VAL A 126 6.82 16.56 -26.34
N GLN A 127 7.47 16.90 -27.43
CA GLN A 127 8.52 17.94 -27.51
C GLN A 127 9.71 17.72 -26.55
N GLY A 128 10.23 16.48 -26.49
CA GLY A 128 11.37 16.13 -25.63
C GLY A 128 11.00 15.91 -24.17
N THR A 129 9.72 15.83 -23.86
CA THR A 129 9.18 15.41 -22.57
C THR A 129 8.39 14.12 -22.76
N GLU A 130 8.84 13.05 -22.14
CA GLU A 130 8.22 11.75 -22.26
C GLU A 130 7.05 11.62 -21.29
N GLU A 131 5.93 11.12 -21.77
CA GLU A 131 4.79 10.70 -20.96
C GLU A 131 4.77 9.18 -20.89
N PHE A 132 4.57 8.63 -19.70
CA PHE A 132 4.49 7.21 -19.45
C PHE A 132 3.46 6.92 -18.35
N SER A 133 3.18 5.68 -18.11
CA SER A 133 2.26 5.29 -17.03
C SER A 133 2.85 4.16 -16.21
N PHE A 134 2.89 4.36 -14.90
CA PHE A 134 3.08 3.27 -13.97
C PHE A 134 1.75 2.51 -13.81
N VAL A 135 1.77 1.22 -14.08
CA VAL A 135 0.60 0.33 -13.92
C VAL A 135 0.89 -0.64 -12.78
N PRO A 136 0.21 -0.50 -11.62
CA PRO A 136 0.32 -1.45 -10.54
C PRO A 136 -0.02 -2.87 -10.98
N ILE A 137 0.76 -3.84 -10.50
CA ILE A 137 0.53 -5.27 -10.78
C ILE A 137 -0.04 -6.02 -9.56
N ASP A 138 -0.29 -5.30 -8.47
CA ASP A 138 -0.96 -5.79 -7.27
C ASP A 138 -2.44 -5.40 -7.25
N ARG A 139 -3.24 -6.16 -6.47
CA ARG A 139 -4.68 -5.93 -6.32
C ARG A 139 -4.99 -4.51 -5.85
N THR A 140 -4.36 -4.07 -4.76
CA THR A 140 -4.70 -2.79 -4.14
C THR A 140 -4.36 -1.61 -5.05
N GLY A 141 -3.17 -1.61 -5.63
CA GLY A 141 -2.78 -0.59 -6.60
C GLY A 141 -3.64 -0.60 -7.86
N ALA A 142 -3.97 -1.77 -8.40
CA ALA A 142 -4.84 -1.90 -9.56
C ALA A 142 -6.25 -1.34 -9.31
N TRP A 143 -6.84 -1.60 -8.13
CA TRP A 143 -8.18 -1.11 -7.79
C TRP A 143 -8.21 0.37 -7.42
N VAL A 144 -7.22 0.87 -6.66
CA VAL A 144 -7.24 2.21 -6.08
C VAL A 144 -6.61 3.24 -7.03
N LEU A 145 -5.50 2.89 -7.66
CA LEU A 145 -4.77 3.79 -8.55
C LEU A 145 -5.10 3.53 -10.03
N GLY A 146 -5.35 2.26 -10.39
CA GLY A 146 -5.56 1.81 -11.76
C GLY A 146 -4.35 2.07 -12.64
N ARG A 147 -4.15 3.31 -13.03
CA ARG A 147 -3.01 3.80 -13.80
C ARG A 147 -2.51 5.09 -13.16
N VAL A 148 -1.20 5.21 -12.95
CA VAL A 148 -0.55 6.42 -12.47
C VAL A 148 0.12 7.11 -13.66
N PRO A 149 -0.47 8.17 -14.20
CA PRO A 149 0.15 8.94 -15.28
C PRO A 149 1.45 9.58 -14.77
N SER A 150 2.46 9.61 -15.60
CA SER A 150 3.80 9.97 -15.20
C SER A 150 4.51 10.73 -16.32
N GLY A 151 5.58 11.44 -16.01
CA GLY A 151 6.31 12.16 -17.04
C GLY A 151 7.72 12.55 -16.64
N THR A 152 8.52 12.79 -17.69
CA THR A 152 9.81 13.47 -17.61
C THR A 152 9.58 14.97 -17.72
N TYR A 153 10.37 15.73 -17.01
CA TYR A 153 10.33 17.20 -16.99
C TYR A 153 11.74 17.74 -17.21
N ARG A 154 11.88 18.85 -17.94
CA ARG A 154 13.17 19.51 -18.15
C ARG A 154 13.73 20.05 -16.83
N GLU A 155 12.84 20.63 -16.04
CA GLU A 155 13.13 21.13 -14.69
C GLU A 155 12.18 20.45 -13.71
N PRO A 156 12.58 19.31 -13.11
CA PRO A 156 11.68 18.48 -12.31
C PRO A 156 11.51 18.99 -10.85
N VAL A 157 11.80 20.26 -10.56
CA VAL A 157 11.61 20.88 -9.26
C VAL A 157 10.91 22.22 -9.42
N GLY A 158 9.69 22.34 -8.90
CA GLY A 158 8.95 23.60 -8.78
C GLY A 158 8.79 24.39 -10.09
N SER A 159 8.80 23.77 -11.26
CA SER A 159 8.84 24.46 -12.54
C SER A 159 7.46 24.85 -13.08
N LYS A 160 7.44 25.77 -14.05
CA LYS A 160 6.21 26.11 -14.79
C LYS A 160 5.65 24.94 -15.59
N GLU A 161 6.50 24.05 -16.04
CA GLU A 161 6.12 22.83 -16.73
C GLU A 161 5.39 21.88 -15.75
N MET A 162 5.92 21.66 -14.55
CA MET A 162 5.24 20.90 -13.49
C MET A 162 3.90 21.52 -13.09
N GLU A 163 3.87 22.84 -12.94
CA GLU A 163 2.65 23.61 -12.64
C GLU A 163 1.55 23.40 -13.69
N ALA A 164 1.91 23.19 -14.94
CA ALA A 164 0.97 22.97 -16.03
C ALA A 164 0.52 21.48 -16.13
N ARG A 165 1.47 20.54 -16.04
CA ARG A 165 1.22 19.12 -16.35
C ARG A 165 0.71 18.30 -15.15
N ILE A 166 1.24 18.51 -13.94
CA ILE A 166 0.85 17.73 -12.76
C ILE A 166 -0.66 17.83 -12.47
N PRO A 167 -1.27 19.05 -12.42
CA PRO A 167 -2.71 19.14 -12.17
C PRO A 167 -3.56 18.51 -13.30
N ARG A 168 -3.08 18.52 -14.56
CA ARG A 168 -3.75 17.85 -15.67
C ARG A 168 -3.83 16.34 -15.45
N TYR A 169 -2.73 15.71 -15.01
CA TYR A 169 -2.73 14.28 -14.70
C TYR A 169 -3.60 13.96 -13.48
N LEU A 170 -3.54 14.80 -12.46
CA LEU A 170 -4.32 14.63 -11.26
C LEU A 170 -5.81 14.95 -11.42
N ALA A 171 -6.24 15.54 -12.53
CA ALA A 171 -7.66 15.70 -12.84
C ALA A 171 -8.36 14.34 -13.00
N ASP A 172 -7.68 13.38 -13.65
CA ASP A 172 -8.23 12.07 -14.00
C ASP A 172 -7.66 10.92 -13.14
N SER A 173 -6.65 11.18 -12.32
CA SER A 173 -6.01 10.19 -11.46
C SER A 173 -5.77 10.75 -10.06
N PRO A 174 -5.86 9.95 -8.99
CA PRO A 174 -5.55 10.41 -7.63
C PRO A 174 -4.03 10.61 -7.40
N ALA A 175 -3.19 10.05 -8.26
CA ALA A 175 -1.74 10.09 -8.15
C ALA A 175 -1.07 10.36 -9.51
N THR A 176 0.09 10.97 -9.51
CA THR A 176 1.00 11.10 -10.65
C THR A 176 2.45 10.95 -10.19
N LEU A 177 3.34 10.54 -11.09
CA LEU A 177 4.75 10.32 -10.80
C LEU A 177 5.63 11.21 -11.68
N VAL A 178 6.51 11.98 -11.04
CA VAL A 178 7.54 12.78 -11.71
C VAL A 178 8.84 11.98 -11.74
N LYS A 179 9.39 11.72 -12.93
CA LYS A 179 10.63 10.93 -13.11
C LYS A 179 11.77 11.54 -12.30
N GLY A 180 12.40 10.72 -11.47
CA GLY A 180 13.54 11.10 -10.65
C GLY A 180 13.23 12.05 -9.47
N HIS A 181 11.96 12.43 -9.29
CA HIS A 181 11.55 13.35 -8.23
C HIS A 181 10.59 12.71 -7.22
N GLY A 182 9.51 12.09 -7.67
CA GLY A 182 8.58 11.37 -6.81
C GLY A 182 7.11 11.58 -7.14
N PRO A 183 6.23 10.96 -6.35
CA PRO A 183 4.79 11.07 -6.54
C PRO A 183 4.20 12.37 -5.99
N PHE A 184 3.14 12.84 -6.67
CA PHE A 184 2.16 13.78 -6.17
C PHE A 184 0.81 13.08 -6.08
N VAL A 185 0.09 13.31 -4.98
CA VAL A 185 -1.24 12.76 -4.76
C VAL A 185 -2.21 13.86 -4.35
N ARG A 186 -3.51 13.66 -4.63
CA ARG A 186 -4.59 14.50 -4.15
C ARG A 186 -5.70 13.68 -3.51
N GLY A 187 -6.40 14.28 -2.56
CA GLY A 187 -7.55 13.65 -1.90
C GLY A 187 -8.43 14.66 -1.18
N GLY A 188 -9.52 14.18 -0.61
CA GLY A 188 -10.42 14.95 0.26
C GLY A 188 -9.86 15.21 1.67
N SER A 189 -8.71 14.61 2.01
CA SER A 189 -8.02 14.80 3.30
C SER A 189 -6.54 14.42 3.21
N LEU A 190 -5.72 14.85 4.18
CA LEU A 190 -4.33 14.40 4.29
C LEU A 190 -4.24 12.89 4.59
N GLN A 191 -5.22 12.33 5.29
CA GLN A 191 -5.30 10.89 5.53
C GLN A 191 -5.49 10.12 4.23
N GLU A 192 -6.39 10.56 3.35
CA GLU A 192 -6.58 9.95 2.04
C GLU A 192 -5.31 10.09 1.17
N CYS A 193 -4.68 11.26 1.19
CA CYS A 193 -3.40 11.46 0.48
C CYS A 193 -2.31 10.52 1.01
N LEU A 194 -2.20 10.33 2.33
CA LEU A 194 -1.24 9.38 2.93
C LEU A 194 -1.54 7.93 2.52
N HIS A 195 -2.81 7.55 2.47
CA HIS A 195 -3.26 6.25 1.98
C HIS A 195 -2.83 6.03 0.52
N LEU A 196 -3.15 6.95 -0.37
CA LEU A 196 -2.79 6.89 -1.78
C LEU A 196 -1.28 6.84 -2.01
N LEU A 197 -0.54 7.68 -1.28
CA LEU A 197 0.92 7.75 -1.35
C LEU A 197 1.56 6.42 -0.92
N GLY A 198 1.06 5.82 0.16
CA GLY A 198 1.51 4.51 0.65
C GLY A 198 1.24 3.39 -0.37
N ILE A 199 0.10 3.43 -1.07
CA ILE A 199 -0.22 2.44 -2.12
C ILE A 199 0.72 2.62 -3.33
N VAL A 200 1.01 3.85 -3.75
CA VAL A 200 1.99 4.10 -4.84
C VAL A 200 3.33 3.46 -4.50
N GLU A 201 3.86 3.70 -3.30
CA GLU A 201 5.15 3.15 -2.86
C GLU A 201 5.12 1.63 -2.74
N ALA A 202 4.08 1.06 -2.13
CA ALA A 202 3.97 -0.40 -1.97
C ALA A 202 3.85 -1.12 -3.32
N SER A 203 3.06 -0.58 -4.25
CA SER A 203 2.92 -1.13 -5.60
C SER A 203 4.21 -1.03 -6.39
N ALA A 204 4.96 0.07 -6.24
CA ALA A 204 6.28 0.22 -6.86
C ALA A 204 7.30 -0.76 -6.27
N ALA A 205 7.34 -0.92 -4.94
CA ALA A 205 8.20 -1.87 -4.26
C ALA A 205 7.91 -3.31 -4.68
N LEU A 206 6.63 -3.68 -4.75
CA LEU A 206 6.20 -5.00 -5.22
C LEU A 206 6.63 -5.25 -6.67
N LEU A 207 6.43 -4.28 -7.55
CA LEU A 207 6.79 -4.38 -8.96
C LEU A 207 8.30 -4.58 -9.13
N GLN A 208 9.13 -3.79 -8.44
CA GLN A 208 10.59 -3.96 -8.44
C GLN A 208 11.02 -5.34 -7.92
N ALA A 209 10.43 -5.75 -6.80
CA ALA A 209 10.75 -7.02 -6.18
C ALA A 209 10.38 -8.22 -7.07
N ALA A 210 9.20 -8.19 -7.70
CA ALA A 210 8.77 -9.22 -8.64
C ALA A 210 9.70 -9.30 -9.85
N ARG A 211 10.10 -8.15 -10.40
CA ARG A 211 11.06 -8.09 -11.51
C ARG A 211 12.43 -8.63 -11.16
N LEU A 212 12.97 -8.25 -10.00
CA LEU A 212 14.24 -8.78 -9.52
C LEU A 212 14.24 -10.31 -9.42
N ARG A 213 13.06 -10.90 -9.17
CA ARG A 213 12.82 -12.33 -9.14
C ARG A 213 12.47 -12.94 -10.51
N GLY A 214 12.61 -12.19 -11.61
CA GLY A 214 12.43 -12.70 -12.98
C GLY A 214 10.98 -12.76 -13.47
N VAL A 215 10.01 -12.14 -12.77
CA VAL A 215 8.63 -12.02 -13.25
C VAL A 215 8.58 -11.03 -14.42
N ASP A 216 7.98 -11.42 -15.54
CA ASP A 216 7.65 -10.48 -16.63
C ASP A 216 6.51 -9.56 -16.19
N THR A 217 6.89 -8.52 -15.47
CA THR A 217 5.95 -7.54 -14.93
C THR A 217 5.23 -6.75 -16.01
N THR A 218 5.79 -6.69 -17.22
CA THR A 218 5.18 -6.00 -18.38
C THR A 218 4.04 -6.79 -18.95
N ALA A 219 4.26 -8.08 -19.20
CA ALA A 219 3.19 -8.95 -19.67
C ALA A 219 2.04 -8.93 -18.66
N LEU A 220 2.35 -8.95 -17.37
CA LEU A 220 1.34 -8.89 -16.30
C LEU A 220 0.58 -7.55 -16.29
N ALA A 221 1.28 -6.41 -16.34
CA ALA A 221 0.67 -5.08 -16.39
C ALA A 221 -0.22 -4.89 -17.63
N ARG A 222 0.25 -5.32 -18.83
CA ARG A 222 -0.54 -5.32 -20.05
C ARG A 222 -1.80 -6.17 -19.93
N ARG A 223 -1.70 -7.32 -19.29
CA ARG A 223 -2.85 -8.21 -19.08
C ARG A 223 -3.88 -7.62 -18.11
N ILE A 224 -3.44 -7.05 -16.99
CA ILE A 224 -4.33 -6.37 -16.02
C ILE A 224 -5.07 -5.23 -16.72
N ARG A 225 -4.34 -4.41 -17.48
CA ARG A 225 -4.95 -3.30 -18.23
C ARG A 225 -5.96 -3.79 -19.28
N ALA A 226 -5.63 -4.82 -20.03
CA ALA A 226 -6.50 -5.37 -21.07
C ALA A 226 -7.77 -6.02 -20.54
N ALA A 227 -7.67 -6.68 -19.37
CA ALA A 227 -8.81 -7.29 -18.72
C ALA A 227 -9.68 -6.29 -17.92
N GLY A 228 -9.08 -5.19 -17.47
CA GLY A 228 -9.62 -4.33 -16.43
C GLY A 228 -9.41 -4.92 -15.03
N GLN A 229 -9.15 -4.06 -14.05
CA GLN A 229 -8.79 -4.46 -12.70
C GLN A 229 -9.82 -5.38 -12.02
N ALA A 230 -11.11 -5.11 -12.20
CA ALA A 230 -12.18 -5.89 -11.58
C ALA A 230 -12.29 -7.32 -12.13
N ALA A 231 -12.01 -7.50 -13.42
CA ALA A 231 -12.02 -8.82 -14.03
C ALA A 231 -10.74 -9.61 -13.73
N PHE A 232 -9.61 -8.91 -13.55
CA PHE A 232 -8.35 -9.54 -13.23
C PHE A 232 -8.23 -9.89 -11.75
N TYR A 233 -8.61 -8.96 -10.86
CA TYR A 233 -8.67 -9.14 -9.40
C TYR A 233 -10.12 -9.07 -8.92
N PRO A 234 -10.85 -10.19 -8.87
CA PRO A 234 -12.27 -10.21 -8.47
C PRO A 234 -12.48 -9.84 -6.99
N MET A 235 -11.42 -9.90 -6.19
CA MET A 235 -11.45 -9.46 -4.79
C MET A 235 -11.47 -7.93 -4.72
N LYS A 236 -12.65 -7.33 -4.60
CA LYS A 236 -12.81 -5.87 -4.50
C LYS A 236 -12.03 -5.30 -3.32
N VAL A 237 -11.40 -4.15 -3.53
CA VAL A 237 -10.73 -3.38 -2.48
C VAL A 237 -11.73 -2.40 -1.88
N ARG A 238 -11.75 -2.30 -0.54
CA ARG A 238 -12.59 -1.33 0.17
C ARG A 238 -12.13 0.09 -0.17
N ALA A 239 -13.08 0.98 -0.42
CA ALA A 239 -12.80 2.40 -0.58
C ALA A 239 -12.30 2.99 0.76
N PHE A 240 -11.40 3.97 0.67
CA PHE A 240 -10.97 4.75 1.83
C PHE A 240 -12.17 5.53 2.39
N ASP A 241 -12.40 5.42 3.69
CA ASP A 241 -13.47 6.12 4.41
C ASP A 241 -12.92 6.69 5.72
N ALA A 242 -12.51 7.95 5.68
CA ALA A 242 -11.99 8.65 6.85
C ALA A 242 -13.06 8.79 7.96
N ALA A 243 -14.34 8.85 7.61
CA ALA A 243 -15.42 9.01 8.57
C ALA A 243 -15.68 7.75 9.43
N ALA A 244 -15.20 6.60 8.94
CA ALA A 244 -15.30 5.35 9.70
C ALA A 244 -14.30 5.30 10.88
N PHE A 245 -13.20 6.05 10.83
CA PHE A 245 -12.17 6.00 11.87
C PHE A 245 -12.58 6.72 13.16
N GLY A 246 -12.04 6.25 14.29
CA GLY A 246 -12.39 6.76 15.62
C GLY A 246 -13.70 6.18 16.19
N THR A 247 -14.32 5.20 15.53
CA THR A 247 -15.52 4.51 16.03
C THR A 247 -15.15 3.18 16.65
N TYR A 248 -15.61 2.92 17.88
CA TYR A 248 -15.29 1.72 18.63
C TYR A 248 -16.55 1.10 19.25
N ASP A 249 -16.90 -0.10 18.78
CA ASP A 249 -18.02 -0.89 19.33
C ASP A 249 -17.56 -1.76 20.51
N THR A 250 -16.48 -1.39 21.16
CA THR A 250 -15.98 -1.96 22.42
C THR A 250 -15.51 -0.84 23.32
N ARG A 251 -15.67 -1.02 24.64
CA ARG A 251 -15.13 -0.11 25.67
C ARG A 251 -13.90 -0.69 26.36
N ASP A 252 -13.47 -1.87 25.99
CA ASP A 252 -12.26 -2.48 26.52
C ASP A 252 -11.02 -1.81 25.94
N GLU A 253 -10.39 -0.94 26.74
CA GLU A 253 -9.20 -0.21 26.36
C GLU A 253 -8.02 -1.13 26.03
N GLY A 254 -7.96 -2.31 26.66
CA GLY A 254 -6.94 -3.32 26.36
C GLY A 254 -7.04 -3.83 24.93
N THR A 255 -8.26 -4.16 24.50
CA THR A 255 -8.54 -4.57 23.12
C THR A 255 -8.25 -3.44 22.12
N ILE A 256 -8.73 -2.22 22.38
CA ILE A 256 -8.48 -1.07 21.49
C ILE A 256 -6.97 -0.85 21.33
N ARG A 257 -6.23 -0.89 22.42
CA ARG A 257 -4.77 -0.76 22.42
C ARG A 257 -4.10 -1.87 21.61
N ALA A 258 -4.51 -3.13 21.80
CA ALA A 258 -3.94 -4.26 21.07
C ALA A 258 -4.11 -4.10 19.54
N PHE A 259 -5.30 -3.71 19.07
CA PHE A 259 -5.53 -3.43 17.65
C PHE A 259 -4.68 -2.25 17.14
N ARG A 260 -4.60 -1.16 17.89
CA ARG A 260 -3.77 0.01 17.54
C ARG A 260 -2.28 -0.34 17.45
N GLU A 261 -1.75 -1.09 18.42
CA GLU A 261 -0.34 -1.52 18.43
C GLU A 261 -0.02 -2.41 17.23
N ARG A 262 -0.94 -3.32 16.85
CA ARG A 262 -0.76 -4.15 15.65
C ARG A 262 -0.82 -3.33 14.37
N ALA A 263 -1.75 -2.37 14.26
CA ALA A 263 -1.83 -1.47 13.12
C ALA A 263 -0.56 -0.60 12.99
N LEU A 264 -0.05 -0.05 14.09
CA LEU A 264 1.19 0.72 14.11
C LEU A 264 2.40 -0.14 13.71
N PHE A 265 2.50 -1.35 14.25
CA PHE A 265 3.58 -2.28 13.92
C PHE A 265 3.60 -2.60 12.41
N ASN A 266 2.46 -2.97 11.83
CA ASN A 266 2.36 -3.28 10.41
C ASN A 266 2.72 -2.07 9.53
N PHE A 267 2.34 -0.86 9.95
CA PHE A 267 2.70 0.37 9.26
C PHE A 267 4.22 0.65 9.29
N VAL A 268 4.81 0.66 10.49
CA VAL A 268 6.24 0.98 10.67
C VAL A 268 7.17 -0.04 10.02
N GLN A 269 6.77 -1.31 10.01
CA GLN A 269 7.53 -2.39 9.36
C GLN A 269 7.33 -2.42 7.83
N GLY A 270 6.44 -1.58 7.29
CA GLY A 270 6.13 -1.58 5.85
C GLY A 270 5.38 -2.83 5.38
N ILE A 271 4.74 -3.55 6.31
CA ILE A 271 3.96 -4.76 5.98
C ILE A 271 2.68 -4.38 5.23
N SER A 272 2.12 -3.23 5.54
CA SER A 272 0.90 -2.75 4.87
C SER A 272 0.88 -1.23 4.82
N PRO A 273 0.46 -0.59 3.71
CA PRO A 273 0.23 0.84 3.66
C PRO A 273 -0.88 1.28 4.62
N TYR A 274 -0.89 2.57 4.98
CA TYR A 274 -1.95 3.14 5.81
C TYR A 274 -3.35 2.83 5.27
N ALA A 275 -4.24 2.46 6.16
CA ALA A 275 -5.64 2.14 5.90
C ALA A 275 -5.86 1.02 4.87
N THR A 276 -4.92 0.07 4.76
CA THR A 276 -5.08 -1.15 3.96
C THR A 276 -5.12 -2.39 4.84
N GLY A 277 -5.65 -3.49 4.29
CA GLY A 277 -5.84 -4.74 5.00
C GLY A 277 -6.95 -4.67 6.06
N SER A 278 -7.00 -5.68 6.91
CA SER A 278 -8.01 -5.79 7.99
C SER A 278 -7.54 -6.71 9.11
N MET A 279 -8.15 -6.54 10.28
CA MET A 279 -7.88 -7.38 11.46
C MET A 279 -9.18 -7.77 12.14
N SER A 280 -9.21 -8.92 12.81
CA SER A 280 -10.36 -9.31 13.61
C SER A 280 -10.01 -10.28 14.73
N GLU A 281 -10.89 -10.32 15.73
CA GLU A 281 -10.90 -11.34 16.81
C GLU A 281 -12.30 -11.90 17.01
N LYS A 282 -12.41 -13.21 17.10
CA LYS A 282 -13.64 -13.93 17.46
C LYS A 282 -13.87 -13.78 18.97
N ILE A 283 -14.98 -13.17 19.38
CA ILE A 283 -15.31 -12.95 20.78
C ILE A 283 -16.32 -13.96 21.34
N THR A 284 -17.23 -14.44 20.49
CA THR A 284 -18.15 -15.54 20.81
C THR A 284 -18.27 -16.47 19.61
N GLU A 285 -19.07 -17.53 19.69
CA GLU A 285 -19.32 -18.40 18.52
C GLU A 285 -20.05 -17.67 17.40
N HIS A 286 -20.74 -16.56 17.70
CA HIS A 286 -21.57 -15.82 16.74
C HIS A 286 -21.11 -14.40 16.45
N GLU A 287 -20.07 -13.88 17.15
CA GLU A 287 -19.64 -12.50 17.04
C GLU A 287 -18.12 -12.35 16.97
N MET A 288 -17.68 -11.34 16.23
CA MET A 288 -16.30 -10.92 16.14
C MET A 288 -16.15 -9.41 16.31
N LEU A 289 -14.99 -8.97 16.74
CA LEU A 289 -14.50 -7.60 16.53
C LEU A 289 -13.77 -7.54 15.20
N TYR A 290 -14.06 -6.52 14.42
CA TYR A 290 -13.48 -6.31 13.10
C TYR A 290 -12.95 -4.90 12.97
N CYS A 291 -11.67 -4.79 12.59
CA CYS A 291 -11.02 -3.54 12.23
C CYS A 291 -10.81 -3.51 10.71
N PRO A 292 -11.39 -2.54 9.99
CA PRO A 292 -11.29 -2.45 8.53
C PRO A 292 -9.94 -1.91 8.05
N THR A 293 -8.93 -1.86 8.90
CA THR A 293 -7.54 -1.58 8.53
C THR A 293 -6.59 -2.41 9.37
N ALA A 294 -5.54 -2.94 8.74
CA ALA A 294 -4.44 -3.61 9.42
C ALA A 294 -3.24 -2.68 9.67
N SER A 295 -3.31 -1.42 9.24
CA SER A 295 -2.15 -0.54 9.23
C SER A 295 -2.54 0.92 9.47
N ALA A 296 -2.01 1.51 10.54
CA ALA A 296 -2.20 2.94 10.87
C ALA A 296 -0.95 3.49 11.60
N PRO A 297 -0.48 4.70 11.23
CA PRO A 297 0.60 5.36 11.97
C PRO A 297 0.12 5.89 13.32
N GLU A 298 1.06 6.22 14.19
CA GLU A 298 0.78 6.91 15.45
C GLU A 298 0.06 8.25 15.19
N GLY A 299 -0.91 8.57 16.01
CA GLY A 299 -1.74 9.79 15.87
C GLY A 299 -2.94 9.64 14.93
N PHE A 300 -3.07 8.49 14.25
CA PHE A 300 -4.22 8.19 13.40
C PHE A 300 -5.14 7.17 14.05
N GLU A 301 -6.43 7.44 13.94
CA GLU A 301 -7.45 6.55 14.51
C GLU A 301 -7.70 5.33 13.62
N ILE A 302 -8.13 4.24 14.24
CA ILE A 302 -8.68 3.05 13.58
C ILE A 302 -10.17 2.93 13.91
N ALA A 303 -10.86 1.98 13.32
CA ALA A 303 -12.24 1.63 13.70
C ALA A 303 -12.30 0.19 14.20
N ILE A 304 -13.13 -0.08 15.19
CA ILE A 304 -13.42 -1.45 15.66
C ILE A 304 -14.92 -1.62 15.69
N ARG A 305 -15.43 -2.55 14.89
CA ARG A 305 -16.86 -2.87 14.77
C ARG A 305 -17.14 -4.24 15.36
N ARG A 306 -18.26 -4.36 16.07
CA ARG A 306 -18.79 -5.66 16.50
C ARG A 306 -19.74 -6.18 15.44
N LEU A 307 -19.45 -7.33 14.87
CA LEU A 307 -20.17 -7.87 13.73
C LEU A 307 -20.57 -9.34 13.96
N PRO A 308 -21.74 -9.79 13.44
CA PRO A 308 -22.11 -11.20 13.45
C PRO A 308 -21.26 -11.99 12.46
N ILE A 309 -20.89 -13.22 12.84
CA ILE A 309 -20.13 -14.15 12.00
C ILE A 309 -21.03 -14.81 10.97
N ASP A 310 -22.27 -15.14 11.32
CA ASP A 310 -23.17 -15.95 10.52
C ASP A 310 -23.72 -15.24 9.26
N ALA A 311 -23.73 -13.91 9.24
CA ALA A 311 -24.17 -13.11 8.09
C ALA A 311 -23.01 -12.93 7.09
N LEU A 312 -23.00 -13.73 6.01
CA LEU A 312 -21.95 -13.67 4.97
C LEU A 312 -22.27 -12.70 3.81
N GLU A 313 -23.22 -11.82 4.01
CA GLU A 313 -23.65 -10.85 2.98
C GLU A 313 -22.64 -9.71 2.84
N GLY A 314 -22.44 -9.25 1.61
CA GLY A 314 -21.62 -8.10 1.24
C GLY A 314 -20.57 -8.40 0.18
N ASP A 315 -20.05 -7.35 -0.42
CA ASP A 315 -19.02 -7.39 -1.48
C ASP A 315 -17.59 -7.12 -0.96
N ASP A 316 -17.42 -6.94 0.37
CA ASP A 316 -16.11 -6.83 1.01
C ASP A 316 -15.50 -8.21 1.21
N TRP A 317 -14.62 -8.60 0.30
CA TRP A 317 -13.97 -9.91 0.33
C TRP A 317 -13.25 -10.18 1.66
N GLU A 318 -12.55 -9.20 2.22
CA GLU A 318 -11.80 -9.37 3.47
C GLU A 318 -12.75 -9.66 4.63
N LEU A 319 -13.84 -8.90 4.76
CA LEU A 319 -14.84 -9.13 5.79
C LEU A 319 -15.48 -10.53 5.66
N VAL A 320 -15.87 -10.91 4.44
CA VAL A 320 -16.44 -12.24 4.15
C VAL A 320 -15.44 -13.33 4.50
N PHE A 321 -14.15 -13.14 4.18
CA PHE A 321 -13.08 -14.08 4.52
C PHE A 321 -12.94 -14.27 6.04
N HIS A 322 -12.89 -13.17 6.82
CA HIS A 322 -12.80 -13.24 8.29
C HIS A 322 -13.96 -14.04 8.90
N LYS A 323 -15.19 -13.79 8.45
CA LYS A 323 -16.38 -14.51 8.90
C LYS A 323 -16.32 -16.00 8.54
N THR A 324 -15.94 -16.32 7.29
CA THR A 324 -15.80 -17.69 6.82
C THR A 324 -14.73 -18.46 7.60
N LEU A 325 -13.58 -17.82 7.87
CA LEU A 325 -12.52 -18.39 8.71
C LEU A 325 -13.06 -18.82 10.08
N TYR A 326 -13.80 -17.94 10.77
CA TYR A 326 -14.31 -18.21 12.11
C TYR A 326 -15.47 -19.20 12.16
N ARG A 327 -16.25 -19.29 11.10
CA ARG A 327 -17.32 -20.28 10.97
C ARG A 327 -16.77 -21.67 10.67
N ASP A 328 -15.80 -21.78 9.78
CA ASP A 328 -15.37 -23.05 9.19
C ASP A 328 -14.08 -23.59 9.83
N THR A 329 -13.46 -22.86 10.77
CA THR A 329 -12.23 -23.26 11.46
C THR A 329 -12.29 -22.94 12.95
N ASN A 330 -11.27 -23.37 13.69
CA ASN A 330 -11.10 -23.08 15.13
C ASN A 330 -10.18 -21.84 15.40
N HIS A 331 -9.86 -21.04 14.38
CA HIS A 331 -9.09 -19.82 14.59
C HIS A 331 -9.90 -18.77 15.34
N LYS A 332 -9.21 -17.92 16.09
CA LYS A 332 -9.82 -16.86 16.91
C LYS A 332 -9.34 -15.46 16.55
N ALA A 333 -8.30 -15.35 15.75
CA ALA A 333 -7.78 -14.06 15.27
C ALA A 333 -7.35 -14.16 13.82
N CYS A 334 -7.46 -13.06 13.08
CA CYS A 334 -7.02 -12.98 11.70
C CYS A 334 -6.53 -11.58 11.36
N ILE A 335 -5.43 -11.52 10.60
CA ILE A 335 -4.91 -10.29 9.98
C ILE A 335 -4.69 -10.54 8.50
N ILE A 336 -5.18 -9.64 7.68
CA ILE A 336 -4.91 -9.56 6.24
C ILE A 336 -4.11 -8.28 5.98
N THR A 337 -2.99 -8.38 5.28
CA THR A 337 -2.11 -7.26 4.96
C THR A 337 -1.81 -7.20 3.47
N GLN A 338 -1.36 -6.05 2.96
CA GLN A 338 -0.94 -5.94 1.56
C GLN A 338 0.43 -6.56 1.30
N SER A 339 1.34 -6.58 2.27
CA SER A 339 2.67 -7.23 2.26
C SER A 339 3.37 -7.21 0.89
N PRO A 340 3.99 -6.09 0.46
CA PRO A 340 4.43 -5.92 -0.92
C PRO A 340 5.50 -6.93 -1.34
N LEU A 341 6.49 -7.22 -0.47
CA LEU A 341 7.57 -8.14 -0.81
C LEU A 341 7.09 -9.59 -0.79
N ALA A 342 6.23 -9.95 0.17
CA ALA A 342 5.63 -11.28 0.21
C ALA A 342 4.73 -11.55 -1.00
N SER A 343 3.95 -10.55 -1.44
CA SER A 343 3.16 -10.60 -2.66
C SER A 343 4.02 -10.81 -3.91
N ALA A 344 5.13 -10.08 -4.01
CA ALA A 344 6.09 -10.20 -5.11
C ALA A 344 6.74 -11.59 -5.15
N GLU A 345 7.15 -12.11 -3.99
CA GLU A 345 7.72 -13.46 -3.87
C GLU A 345 6.70 -14.53 -4.28
N GLY A 346 5.43 -14.35 -3.90
CA GLY A 346 4.35 -15.22 -4.34
C GLY A 346 4.18 -15.24 -5.86
N LEU A 347 4.22 -14.08 -6.52
CA LEU A 347 4.21 -13.99 -7.98
C LEU A 347 5.41 -14.73 -8.61
N ALA A 348 6.60 -14.52 -8.05
CA ALA A 348 7.81 -15.15 -8.54
C ALA A 348 7.76 -16.69 -8.43
N VAL A 349 7.35 -17.23 -7.30
CA VAL A 349 7.21 -18.68 -7.09
C VAL A 349 6.18 -19.28 -8.04
N LEU A 350 5.05 -18.61 -8.28
CA LEU A 350 4.05 -19.10 -9.25
C LEU A 350 4.59 -19.06 -10.68
N ALA A 351 5.28 -17.97 -11.09
CA ALA A 351 5.87 -17.88 -12.41
C ALA A 351 6.95 -18.92 -12.64
N GLU A 352 7.81 -19.16 -11.65
CA GLU A 352 8.88 -20.14 -11.69
C GLU A 352 8.35 -21.58 -11.79
N ARG A 353 7.37 -21.92 -10.96
CA ARG A 353 6.87 -23.29 -10.89
C ARG A 353 5.89 -23.65 -12.00
N TYR A 354 5.06 -22.71 -12.43
CA TYR A 354 3.96 -22.96 -13.38
C TYR A 354 4.06 -22.15 -14.67
N GLY A 355 5.13 -21.36 -14.84
CA GLY A 355 5.32 -20.46 -15.97
C GLY A 355 4.52 -19.16 -15.87
N MET A 356 4.87 -18.18 -16.69
CA MET A 356 4.19 -16.87 -16.75
C MET A 356 2.70 -16.97 -17.09
N ASP A 357 2.27 -18.02 -17.79
CA ASP A 357 0.85 -18.25 -18.11
C ASP A 357 -0.01 -18.39 -16.83
N ALA A 358 0.55 -18.91 -15.74
CA ALA A 358 -0.15 -18.95 -14.45
C ALA A 358 -0.54 -17.56 -13.91
N LEU A 359 0.18 -16.51 -14.33
CA LEU A 359 -0.06 -15.13 -13.92
C LEU A 359 -0.86 -14.35 -14.98
N VAL A 360 -0.53 -14.49 -16.27
CA VAL A 360 -1.16 -13.68 -17.33
C VAL A 360 -2.45 -14.29 -17.87
N ARG A 361 -2.66 -15.60 -17.66
CA ARG A 361 -3.86 -16.34 -18.04
C ARG A 361 -4.33 -17.23 -16.90
N PRO A 362 -4.80 -16.67 -15.78
CA PRO A 362 -5.05 -17.44 -14.56
C PRO A 362 -5.95 -18.68 -14.76
N GLY A 363 -6.91 -18.65 -15.65
CA GLY A 363 -7.78 -19.80 -15.93
C GLY A 363 -7.16 -20.89 -16.81
N SER A 364 -5.98 -20.67 -17.46
CA SER A 364 -5.34 -21.65 -18.35
C SER A 364 -4.44 -22.65 -17.62
N VAL A 365 -4.04 -22.36 -16.39
CA VAL A 365 -3.20 -23.20 -15.56
C VAL A 365 -3.97 -23.57 -14.29
N ALA A 366 -4.32 -24.85 -14.19
CA ALA A 366 -4.91 -25.40 -12.97
C ALA A 366 -3.84 -25.47 -11.87
N LEU A 367 -4.15 -24.88 -10.71
CA LEU A 367 -3.34 -25.03 -9.50
C LEU A 367 -4.08 -26.02 -8.59
N ASP A 368 -3.43 -27.14 -8.27
CA ASP A 368 -4.00 -28.09 -7.32
C ASP A 368 -3.76 -27.60 -5.90
N TYR A 369 -4.82 -27.22 -5.24
CA TYR A 369 -4.82 -26.84 -3.83
C TYR A 369 -5.33 -27.96 -2.92
N ALA A 370 -5.79 -29.07 -3.46
CA ALA A 370 -6.36 -30.18 -2.68
C ALA A 370 -5.28 -31.14 -2.17
N ASP A 371 -4.14 -31.24 -2.88
CA ASP A 371 -3.02 -32.07 -2.45
C ASP A 371 -2.19 -31.33 -1.39
N SER A 372 -2.18 -31.84 -0.15
CA SER A 372 -1.40 -31.30 0.96
C SER A 372 0.11 -31.40 0.76
N HIS A 373 0.60 -32.13 -0.22
CA HIS A 373 2.03 -32.36 -0.49
C HIS A 373 2.53 -31.58 -1.69
N ASP A 374 1.70 -31.34 -2.71
CA ASP A 374 2.12 -30.75 -3.99
C ASP A 374 1.57 -29.34 -4.30
N HIS A 375 0.90 -28.69 -3.36
CA HIS A 375 0.45 -27.29 -3.53
C HIS A 375 1.63 -26.29 -3.52
N PRO A 376 1.43 -25.06 -4.06
CA PRO A 376 2.46 -24.04 -4.04
C PRO A 376 2.75 -23.54 -2.61
N VAL A 377 4.04 -23.35 -2.30
CA VAL A 377 4.51 -22.82 -1.01
C VAL A 377 5.69 -21.89 -1.19
N VAL A 378 5.87 -20.95 -0.28
CA VAL A 378 7.11 -20.20 -0.12
C VAL A 378 7.90 -20.83 1.03
N LYS A 379 9.14 -21.24 0.73
CA LYS A 379 10.05 -21.81 1.73
C LYS A 379 10.94 -20.71 2.30
N PRO A 380 11.05 -20.57 3.64
CA PRO A 380 12.01 -19.68 4.26
C PRO A 380 13.44 -20.18 4.06
N ILE A 381 14.40 -19.27 4.19
CA ILE A 381 15.84 -19.57 4.10
C ILE A 381 16.60 -19.19 5.36
N ASP A 382 15.99 -18.47 6.28
CA ASP A 382 16.56 -18.12 7.58
C ASP A 382 16.14 -19.12 8.67
N ALA A 383 16.98 -19.30 9.67
CA ALA A 383 16.83 -20.36 10.66
C ALA A 383 15.57 -20.19 11.52
N GLU A 384 15.20 -18.95 11.87
CA GLU A 384 14.03 -18.69 12.69
C GLU A 384 12.73 -18.98 11.94
N ALA A 385 12.62 -18.49 10.69
CA ALA A 385 11.45 -18.75 9.89
C ALA A 385 11.31 -20.23 9.50
N VAL A 386 12.41 -20.94 9.25
CA VAL A 386 12.38 -22.41 9.03
C VAL A 386 11.80 -23.14 10.26
N TYR A 387 12.16 -22.70 11.46
CA TYR A 387 11.61 -23.29 12.70
C TYR A 387 10.13 -22.98 12.91
N LEU A 388 9.75 -21.72 12.74
CA LEU A 388 8.40 -21.24 13.02
C LEU A 388 7.39 -21.59 11.93
N ASN A 389 7.75 -21.30 10.67
CA ASN A 389 6.91 -21.51 9.48
C ASN A 389 7.73 -22.18 8.37
N PRO A 390 8.05 -23.48 8.47
CA PRO A 390 8.94 -24.17 7.52
C PRO A 390 8.44 -24.12 6.07
N ARG A 391 7.15 -23.90 5.90
CA ARG A 391 6.49 -23.70 4.61
C ARG A 391 5.36 -22.71 4.82
N VAL A 392 5.25 -21.68 4.01
CA VAL A 392 4.11 -20.75 3.98
C VAL A 392 3.25 -21.08 2.78
N GLY A 393 1.97 -21.37 3.00
CA GLY A 393 1.02 -21.68 1.94
C GLY A 393 0.95 -20.51 0.93
N LEU A 394 0.84 -20.83 -0.36
CA LEU A 394 0.73 -19.85 -1.42
C LEU A 394 -0.51 -20.11 -2.28
N CYS A 395 -1.34 -19.09 -2.42
CA CYS A 395 -2.49 -19.09 -3.32
C CYS A 395 -2.31 -18.04 -4.42
N ARG A 396 -2.90 -18.30 -5.59
CA ARG A 396 -3.14 -17.27 -6.59
C ARG A 396 -4.39 -16.46 -6.19
N TRP A 397 -4.50 -15.22 -6.66
CA TRP A 397 -5.62 -14.31 -6.31
C TRP A 397 -7.02 -14.80 -6.71
N ASP A 398 -7.14 -15.76 -7.59
CA ASP A 398 -8.39 -16.39 -8.00
C ASP A 398 -8.68 -17.73 -7.28
N ALA A 399 -7.87 -18.07 -6.30
CA ALA A 399 -8.10 -19.27 -5.49
C ALA A 399 -9.43 -19.17 -4.72
N PRO A 400 -10.20 -20.25 -4.64
CA PRO A 400 -11.41 -20.26 -3.83
C PRO A 400 -11.07 -20.10 -2.34
N VAL A 401 -11.97 -19.48 -1.56
CA VAL A 401 -11.77 -19.28 -0.12
C VAL A 401 -11.42 -20.58 0.61
N ALA A 402 -12.04 -21.69 0.22
CA ALA A 402 -11.73 -23.01 0.80
C ALA A 402 -10.25 -23.39 0.66
N ALA A 403 -9.63 -23.13 -0.50
CA ALA A 403 -8.20 -23.38 -0.70
C ALA A 403 -7.32 -22.52 0.23
N VAL A 404 -7.68 -21.25 0.42
CA VAL A 404 -6.96 -20.38 1.35
C VAL A 404 -7.09 -20.89 2.79
N LEU A 405 -8.27 -21.37 3.20
CA LEU A 405 -8.49 -21.97 4.52
C LEU A 405 -7.67 -23.25 4.70
N ASP A 406 -7.54 -24.08 3.68
CA ASP A 406 -6.72 -25.29 3.74
C ASP A 406 -5.23 -24.94 3.87
N MET A 407 -4.74 -23.91 3.14
CA MET A 407 -3.38 -23.41 3.34
C MET A 407 -3.13 -22.97 4.79
N LEU A 408 -4.07 -22.24 5.39
CA LEU A 408 -3.94 -21.82 6.80
C LEU A 408 -3.93 -23.01 7.77
N ARG A 409 -4.71 -24.04 7.51
CA ARG A 409 -4.72 -25.29 8.33
C ARG A 409 -3.41 -26.05 8.22
N TRP A 410 -2.87 -26.22 7.02
CA TRP A 410 -1.66 -26.99 6.75
C TRP A 410 -0.38 -26.25 7.14
N HIS A 411 -0.39 -24.91 7.13
CA HIS A 411 0.79 -24.06 7.34
C HIS A 411 0.69 -23.20 8.59
N LYS A 412 0.19 -23.77 9.69
CA LYS A 412 0.18 -23.14 11.02
C LYS A 412 -0.50 -21.75 11.09
N GLY A 413 -1.35 -21.40 10.13
CA GLY A 413 -2.05 -20.12 10.08
C GLY A 413 -1.39 -19.07 9.19
N ALA A 414 -0.41 -19.42 8.35
CA ALA A 414 0.27 -18.50 7.44
C ALA A 414 -0.06 -18.83 5.97
N CYS A 415 -0.56 -17.86 5.21
CA CYS A 415 -0.82 -17.97 3.78
C CYS A 415 -0.47 -16.67 3.06
N LEU A 416 0.17 -16.78 1.90
CA LEU A 416 0.37 -15.69 0.95
C LEU A 416 -0.63 -15.81 -0.19
N ILE A 417 -1.15 -14.68 -0.64
CA ILE A 417 -1.91 -14.60 -1.88
C ILE A 417 -1.10 -13.73 -2.85
N ALA A 418 -0.62 -14.33 -3.92
CA ALA A 418 0.23 -13.67 -4.90
C ALA A 418 -0.43 -12.41 -5.47
N GLY A 419 0.26 -11.29 -5.49
CA GLY A 419 -0.27 -9.99 -5.94
C GLY A 419 -1.34 -9.37 -5.05
N VAL A 420 -1.64 -9.96 -3.88
CA VAL A 420 -2.66 -9.45 -2.93
C VAL A 420 -2.05 -9.11 -1.58
N GLY A 421 -1.41 -10.07 -0.92
CA GLY A 421 -0.84 -9.86 0.41
C GLY A 421 -0.65 -11.14 1.22
N SER A 422 -0.54 -10.96 2.53
CA SER A 422 -0.39 -12.05 3.50
C SER A 422 -1.62 -12.18 4.38
N ILE A 423 -1.96 -13.41 4.74
CA ILE A 423 -2.98 -13.74 5.73
C ILE A 423 -2.31 -14.47 6.87
N GLY A 424 -2.50 -13.95 8.07
CA GLY A 424 -2.14 -14.62 9.32
C GLY A 424 -3.39 -14.97 10.12
N ALA A 425 -3.51 -16.21 10.57
CA ALA A 425 -4.61 -16.68 11.39
C ALA A 425 -4.09 -17.27 12.71
N GLY A 426 -4.53 -16.70 13.83
CA GLY A 426 -4.17 -17.14 15.18
C GLY A 426 -5.23 -18.05 15.81
N LYS A 427 -4.82 -19.10 16.49
CA LYS A 427 -5.73 -19.99 17.23
C LYS A 427 -6.15 -19.43 18.58
N VAL A 428 -5.39 -18.45 19.11
CA VAL A 428 -5.62 -17.90 20.44
C VAL A 428 -5.68 -16.39 20.43
N THR A 429 -4.69 -15.70 19.82
CA THR A 429 -4.53 -14.25 19.94
C THR A 429 -4.26 -13.55 18.61
N LEU A 430 -4.48 -12.23 18.60
CA LEU A 430 -4.13 -11.36 17.48
C LEU A 430 -2.61 -11.31 17.27
N GLU A 431 -1.78 -11.47 18.31
CA GLU A 431 -0.33 -11.55 18.21
C GLU A 431 0.14 -12.73 17.35
N GLN A 432 -0.52 -13.89 17.48
CA GLN A 432 -0.20 -15.04 16.61
C GLN A 432 -0.45 -14.69 15.13
N ALA A 433 -1.58 -14.08 14.83
CA ALA A 433 -1.89 -13.66 13.46
C ALA A 433 -0.87 -12.62 12.95
N ALA A 434 -0.49 -11.64 13.79
CA ALA A 434 0.53 -10.64 13.49
C ALA A 434 1.90 -11.28 13.21
N HIS A 435 2.27 -12.27 14.00
CA HIS A 435 3.50 -13.01 13.79
C HIS A 435 3.56 -13.66 12.40
N HIS A 436 2.48 -14.28 11.95
CA HIS A 436 2.43 -14.92 10.64
C HIS A 436 2.55 -13.93 9.48
N VAL A 437 1.88 -12.78 9.52
CA VAL A 437 1.99 -11.78 8.44
C VAL A 437 3.37 -11.12 8.43
N SER A 438 3.98 -10.86 9.60
CA SER A 438 5.33 -10.29 9.68
C SER A 438 6.39 -11.29 9.21
N SER A 439 6.23 -12.57 9.55
CA SER A 439 7.12 -13.64 9.06
C SER A 439 7.06 -13.76 7.55
N GLY A 440 5.88 -13.70 6.93
CA GLY A 440 5.72 -13.74 5.49
C GLY A 440 6.50 -12.63 4.78
N GLU A 441 6.41 -11.40 5.25
CA GLU A 441 7.15 -10.26 4.71
C GLU A 441 8.66 -10.37 4.96
N SER A 442 9.08 -10.85 6.14
CA SER A 442 10.49 -11.05 6.47
C SER A 442 11.14 -12.15 5.62
N ILE A 443 10.45 -13.28 5.45
CA ILE A 443 10.90 -14.37 4.56
C ILE A 443 11.15 -13.85 3.15
N ALA A 444 10.21 -13.09 2.60
CA ALA A 444 10.35 -12.52 1.26
C ALA A 444 11.54 -11.55 1.19
N ARG A 445 11.72 -10.70 2.20
CA ARG A 445 12.85 -9.76 2.29
C ARG A 445 14.19 -10.48 2.30
N PHE A 446 14.34 -11.53 3.10
CA PHE A 446 15.57 -12.35 3.14
C PHE A 446 15.81 -13.04 1.80
N ARG A 447 14.80 -13.66 1.20
CA ARG A 447 14.93 -14.33 -0.09
C ARG A 447 15.36 -13.40 -1.20
N GLN A 448 14.82 -12.17 -1.26
CA GLN A 448 15.22 -11.16 -2.22
C GLN A 448 16.66 -10.68 -2.00
N ALA A 449 17.06 -10.43 -0.75
CA ALA A 449 18.43 -10.01 -0.43
C ALA A 449 19.46 -11.08 -0.81
N VAL A 450 19.17 -12.34 -0.53
CA VAL A 450 20.05 -13.46 -0.92
C VAL A 450 20.07 -13.64 -2.44
N HIS A 451 18.91 -13.57 -3.11
CA HIS A 451 18.83 -13.65 -4.57
C HIS A 451 19.70 -12.58 -5.23
N LEU A 452 19.54 -11.31 -4.81
CA LEU A 452 20.34 -10.21 -5.34
C LEU A 452 21.86 -10.44 -5.11
N THR A 453 22.25 -10.91 -3.94
CA THR A 453 23.63 -11.22 -3.61
C THR A 453 24.20 -12.32 -4.51
N HIS A 454 23.42 -13.36 -4.77
CA HIS A 454 23.82 -14.46 -5.66
C HIS A 454 23.97 -13.99 -7.10
N VAL A 455 22.99 -13.26 -7.63
CA VAL A 455 23.05 -12.73 -9.00
C VAL A 455 24.23 -11.79 -9.21
N LEU A 456 24.49 -10.88 -8.28
CA LEU A 456 25.64 -9.97 -8.35
C LEU A 456 27.01 -10.69 -8.29
N ARG A 457 27.06 -11.89 -7.75
CA ARG A 457 28.26 -12.74 -7.71
C ARG A 457 28.34 -13.75 -8.86
N GLY A 458 27.43 -13.69 -9.83
CA GLY A 458 27.34 -14.65 -10.94
C GLY A 458 26.87 -16.05 -10.49
N GLY A 459 26.24 -16.14 -9.33
CA GLY A 459 25.66 -17.39 -8.83
C GLY A 459 24.28 -17.71 -9.45
N PRO A 460 23.75 -18.92 -9.23
CA PRO A 460 22.45 -19.31 -9.74
C PRO A 460 21.33 -18.47 -9.09
N PRO A 461 20.16 -18.36 -9.76
CA PRO A 461 18.95 -17.79 -9.16
C PRO A 461 18.57 -18.50 -7.85
N LEU A 462 17.89 -17.80 -6.95
CA LEU A 462 17.50 -18.33 -5.64
C LEU A 462 16.56 -19.55 -5.72
N SER A 463 15.89 -19.74 -6.84
CA SER A 463 15.06 -20.91 -7.14
C SER A 463 15.78 -22.24 -6.94
N HIS A 464 17.07 -22.25 -7.21
CA HIS A 464 17.95 -23.43 -7.03
C HIS A 464 18.56 -23.53 -5.63
N TYR A 465 18.26 -22.57 -4.75
CA TYR A 465 18.74 -22.58 -3.39
C TYR A 465 17.76 -23.35 -2.50
N GLU A 466 17.97 -24.65 -2.40
CA GLU A 466 17.36 -25.45 -1.33
C GLU A 466 18.23 -25.32 -0.07
N PRO A 467 17.66 -24.92 1.10
CA PRO A 467 18.43 -25.03 2.35
C PRO A 467 18.85 -26.48 2.51
N ALA A 468 20.11 -26.71 2.86
CA ALA A 468 20.59 -28.05 3.15
C ALA A 468 19.61 -28.72 4.12
N THR A 469 19.05 -29.84 3.71
CA THR A 469 18.19 -30.68 4.57
C THR A 469 19.04 -31.10 5.76
N GLN A 470 18.78 -30.55 6.94
CA GLN A 470 19.21 -31.09 8.23
C GLN A 470 18.27 -32.20 8.64
#